data_ea64533ee90746d7a3deeb0a804b1466
#
_entry.id   ea64533ee90746d7a3deeb0a804b1466
#
_cell.length_a   1.000
_cell.length_b   1.000
_cell.length_c   1.000
_cell.angle_alpha   90.00
_cell.angle_beta   90.00
_cell.angle_gamma   90.00
#
_symmetry.space_group_name_H-M   'P 1'
#
loop_
_entity.id
_entity.type
_entity.pdbx_description
1 polymer ?
#
loop_
_entity_poly.entity_id
_entity_poly.type
_entity_poly.pdbx_seq_one_letter_code
_entity_poly.pdbx_strand_id
1 'polypeptide(L)'
;MTTKTKKNVEALEKSLNSSNVVETLDQLEALISRVHKAQRIFATFSQEKVDAIFKAAAGAADKARIPLARMAVEETGMGVLEDKIIKNHFASEYIYNKHKNAKTCGIIKEDKINGIKIVAEPLGVLAGIVPTTNPTSTAIFKSLIALKTRNGIIFSPHPRAKKCTIEAAKIVLDAAVKAGAPEDIIGWIDVPSIELSSALMKHPNIDCILATGGPGMVKAAYSSGNPALGVGPGNTSAVIDETADIKMAVSSILMSKSFDNGMICASEQSVVVVDSIYEEVKNEFIYRGAYLLNENQKQKLIDLPLIDPKRGTAHPDVVGQKPHRIAELSGFGADVPEDAKILLVERPEVDWEDPFSREKLSPVLTMYRASDFEDAAEKAYTLVSKGGLGHTSVLYTDERHKERIDKYSEKMPTCRVLINQPSSQGGIGDLFNFKLEPSLTLGCGSWGGNAVSGNVGVENLLNYKTVAERRENMLWFKVPAKVYFKRGAIDLALRELAGKKRAFIVTDRFLFNSGAVNAITNVLDEIGIEHEVFFDVKPDPTLSTIDQAMAILKPFEPDVIISLGGGSPMDAAKIM
;
A
#
# COMPACT_ATOMS: atom_id res chain seq x y z
N MET A 1 -47.84 24.06 -15.11
CA MET A 1 -46.77 24.98 -14.62
C MET A 1 -46.82 26.24 -15.46
N THR A 2 -47.12 27.36 -14.86
CA THR A 2 -47.29 28.64 -15.56
C THR A 2 -45.91 29.19 -16.01
N THR A 3 -45.93 29.93 -17.12
CA THR A 3 -44.74 30.57 -17.74
C THR A 3 -43.93 31.43 -16.74
N LYS A 4 -44.58 31.91 -15.69
CA LYS A 4 -43.97 32.67 -14.59
C LYS A 4 -43.14 31.79 -13.66
N THR A 5 -43.53 30.53 -13.45
CA THR A 5 -42.79 29.54 -12.62
C THR A 5 -41.52 29.07 -13.34
N LYS A 6 -41.58 28.87 -14.66
CA LYS A 6 -40.40 28.54 -15.47
C LYS A 6 -39.34 29.66 -15.49
N LYS A 7 -39.79 30.92 -15.67
CA LYS A 7 -38.85 32.08 -15.62
C LYS A 7 -38.22 32.27 -14.24
N ASN A 8 -38.94 32.00 -13.16
CA ASN A 8 -38.39 32.08 -11.81
C ASN A 8 -37.41 30.96 -11.52
N VAL A 9 -37.64 29.73 -12.04
CA VAL A 9 -36.72 28.60 -11.92
C VAL A 9 -35.45 28.88 -12.77
N GLU A 10 -35.57 29.37 -14.01
CA GLU A 10 -34.43 29.77 -14.85
C GLU A 10 -33.64 30.95 -14.27
N ALA A 11 -34.34 31.92 -13.62
CA ALA A 11 -33.68 33.04 -12.94
C ALA A 11 -32.94 32.59 -11.65
N LEU A 12 -33.52 31.63 -10.92
CA LEU A 12 -32.88 30.99 -9.75
C LEU A 12 -31.66 30.15 -10.19
N GLU A 13 -31.81 29.35 -11.23
CA GLU A 13 -30.70 28.57 -11.82
C GLU A 13 -29.58 29.49 -12.35
N LYS A 14 -29.91 30.62 -12.95
CA LYS A 14 -28.91 31.63 -13.38
C LYS A 14 -28.25 32.36 -12.22
N SER A 15 -28.98 32.63 -11.12
CA SER A 15 -28.39 33.25 -9.92
C SER A 15 -27.56 32.26 -9.10
N LEU A 16 -27.95 31.00 -9.03
CA LEU A 16 -27.17 29.89 -8.43
C LEU A 16 -25.91 29.58 -9.21
N ASN A 17 -25.92 29.72 -10.54
CA ASN A 17 -24.76 29.58 -11.39
C ASN A 17 -23.80 30.80 -11.38
N SER A 18 -24.17 31.93 -10.78
CA SER A 18 -23.38 33.15 -10.76
C SER A 18 -22.54 33.37 -9.49
N SER A 19 -22.79 32.61 -8.40
CA SER A 19 -21.90 32.56 -7.23
C SER A 19 -21.14 31.23 -7.23
N ASN A 20 -19.85 31.27 -7.55
CA ASN A 20 -18.97 30.10 -7.50
C ASN A 20 -18.70 29.58 -6.06
N VAL A 21 -19.37 30.13 -5.06
CA VAL A 21 -19.22 29.80 -3.64
C VAL A 21 -20.20 28.71 -3.23
N VAL A 22 -19.73 27.65 -2.58
CA VAL A 22 -20.56 26.52 -2.10
C VAL A 22 -20.64 26.55 -0.56
N GLU A 23 -21.81 26.98 -0.07
CA GLU A 23 -22.13 27.11 1.36
C GLU A 23 -23.51 26.59 1.74
N THR A 24 -24.31 26.15 0.75
CA THR A 24 -25.65 25.60 0.94
C THR A 24 -25.81 24.26 0.22
N LEU A 25 -26.84 23.47 0.59
CA LEU A 25 -27.15 22.19 -0.05
C LEU A 25 -27.48 22.34 -1.54
N ASP A 26 -28.21 23.39 -1.94
CA ASP A 26 -28.55 23.63 -3.34
C ASP A 26 -27.33 23.96 -4.19
N GLN A 27 -26.36 24.72 -3.62
CA GLN A 27 -25.11 25.03 -4.30
C GLN A 27 -24.22 23.78 -4.40
N LEU A 28 -24.23 22.92 -3.38
CA LEU A 28 -23.53 21.62 -3.41
C LEU A 28 -24.11 20.73 -4.50
N GLU A 29 -25.43 20.62 -4.62
CA GLU A 29 -26.12 19.87 -5.67
C GLU A 29 -25.72 20.37 -7.08
N ALA A 30 -25.70 21.69 -7.27
CA ALA A 30 -25.26 22.31 -8.51
C ALA A 30 -23.80 22.02 -8.82
N LEU A 31 -22.91 22.05 -7.83
CA LEU A 31 -21.49 21.68 -7.96
C LEU A 31 -21.35 20.22 -8.37
N ILE A 32 -22.00 19.29 -7.67
CA ILE A 32 -21.94 17.86 -7.98
C ILE A 32 -22.38 17.60 -9.41
N SER A 33 -23.46 18.25 -9.86
CA SER A 33 -23.96 18.13 -11.24
C SER A 33 -22.93 18.62 -12.27
N ARG A 34 -22.23 19.74 -12.01
CA ARG A 34 -21.19 20.27 -12.92
C ARG A 34 -19.99 19.33 -12.97
N VAL A 35 -19.47 18.89 -11.82
CA VAL A 35 -18.33 17.96 -11.76
C VAL A 35 -18.67 16.62 -12.43
N HIS A 36 -19.89 16.11 -12.23
CA HIS A 36 -20.33 14.88 -12.88
C HIS A 36 -20.35 15.02 -14.42
N LYS A 37 -20.84 16.14 -14.96
CA LYS A 37 -20.80 16.41 -16.41
C LYS A 37 -19.35 16.52 -16.92
N ALA A 38 -18.49 17.24 -16.21
CA ALA A 38 -17.06 17.39 -16.52
C ALA A 38 -16.37 16.02 -16.53
N GLN A 39 -16.65 15.19 -15.54
CA GLN A 39 -16.07 13.84 -15.42
C GLN A 39 -16.47 12.95 -16.60
N ARG A 40 -17.73 12.98 -17.04
CA ARG A 40 -18.17 12.21 -18.20
C ARG A 40 -17.44 12.60 -19.49
N ILE A 41 -17.12 13.87 -19.67
CA ILE A 41 -16.30 14.36 -20.78
C ILE A 41 -14.85 13.85 -20.60
N PHE A 42 -14.30 13.98 -19.40
CA PHE A 42 -12.93 13.57 -19.10
C PHE A 42 -12.72 12.06 -19.24
N ALA A 43 -13.74 11.24 -18.92
CA ALA A 43 -13.71 9.79 -19.10
C ALA A 43 -13.41 9.34 -20.54
N THR A 44 -13.69 10.18 -21.55
CA THR A 44 -13.43 9.88 -22.96
C THR A 44 -12.03 10.21 -23.44
N PHE A 45 -11.19 10.80 -22.58
CA PHE A 45 -9.84 11.25 -22.97
C PHE A 45 -8.88 10.08 -23.16
N SER A 46 -7.98 10.24 -24.15
CA SER A 46 -6.90 9.28 -24.39
C SER A 46 -5.82 9.36 -23.31
N GLN A 47 -4.99 8.32 -23.22
CA GLN A 47 -3.87 8.25 -22.27
C GLN A 47 -2.93 9.46 -22.44
N GLU A 48 -2.62 9.85 -23.67
CA GLU A 48 -1.69 10.96 -23.97
C GLU A 48 -2.22 12.30 -23.45
N LYS A 49 -3.54 12.56 -23.61
CA LYS A 49 -4.18 13.75 -23.07
C LYS A 49 -4.16 13.76 -21.54
N VAL A 50 -4.50 12.62 -20.93
CA VAL A 50 -4.48 12.47 -19.47
C VAL A 50 -3.06 12.67 -18.92
N ASP A 51 -2.05 12.12 -19.59
CA ASP A 51 -0.64 12.25 -19.17
C ASP A 51 -0.14 13.69 -19.28
N ALA A 52 -0.55 14.41 -20.31
CA ALA A 52 -0.23 15.84 -20.46
C ALA A 52 -0.86 16.69 -19.35
N ILE A 53 -2.13 16.45 -19.02
CA ILE A 53 -2.86 17.11 -17.93
C ILE A 53 -2.22 16.79 -16.59
N PHE A 54 -1.94 15.53 -16.32
CA PHE A 54 -1.29 15.06 -15.09
C PHE A 54 0.07 15.73 -14.88
N LYS A 55 0.90 15.79 -15.94
CA LYS A 55 2.20 16.47 -15.91
C LYS A 55 2.09 17.95 -15.60
N ALA A 56 1.16 18.66 -16.27
CA ALA A 56 0.95 20.09 -16.07
C ALA A 56 0.48 20.39 -14.64
N ALA A 57 -0.48 19.62 -14.13
CA ALA A 57 -1.04 19.74 -12.80
C ALA A 57 0.03 19.50 -11.71
N ALA A 58 0.80 18.41 -11.82
CA ALA A 58 1.88 18.09 -10.88
C ALA A 58 2.97 19.17 -10.87
N GLY A 59 3.40 19.66 -12.05
CA GLY A 59 4.40 20.71 -12.14
C GLY A 59 3.95 22.06 -11.59
N ALA A 60 2.66 22.41 -11.70
CA ALA A 60 2.11 23.60 -11.09
C ALA A 60 2.04 23.50 -9.56
N ALA A 61 1.61 22.35 -9.04
CA ALA A 61 1.58 22.09 -7.61
C ALA A 61 2.98 22.12 -6.99
N ASP A 62 3.99 21.53 -7.64
CA ASP A 62 5.36 21.57 -7.17
C ASP A 62 5.95 23.00 -7.14
N LYS A 63 5.69 23.79 -8.17
CA LYS A 63 6.10 25.20 -8.20
C LYS A 63 5.47 26.02 -7.06
N ALA A 64 4.26 25.69 -6.66
CA ALA A 64 3.52 26.35 -5.59
C ALA A 64 3.79 25.76 -4.19
N ARG A 65 4.68 24.77 -4.05
CA ARG A 65 4.93 24.05 -2.78
C ARG A 65 5.29 24.95 -1.61
N ILE A 66 6.05 26.03 -1.84
CA ILE A 66 6.47 26.98 -0.80
C ILE A 66 5.32 27.90 -0.36
N PRO A 67 4.65 28.67 -1.24
CA PRO A 67 3.53 29.51 -0.81
C PRO A 67 2.39 28.70 -0.19
N LEU A 68 2.06 27.52 -0.69
CA LEU A 68 1.05 26.65 -0.11
C LEU A 68 1.43 26.16 1.29
N ALA A 69 2.70 25.80 1.51
CA ALA A 69 3.18 25.40 2.84
C ALA A 69 3.07 26.56 3.85
N ARG A 70 3.45 27.77 3.46
CA ARG A 70 3.33 28.98 4.27
C ARG A 70 1.87 29.24 4.64
N MET A 71 0.99 29.22 3.65
CA MET A 71 -0.45 29.42 3.86
C MET A 71 -1.04 28.36 4.82
N ALA A 72 -0.60 27.11 4.71
CA ALA A 72 -1.05 26.06 5.61
C ALA A 72 -0.61 26.29 7.07
N VAL A 73 0.64 26.70 7.31
CA VAL A 73 1.13 27.03 8.67
C VAL A 73 0.39 28.23 9.23
N GLU A 74 0.24 29.30 8.45
CA GLU A 74 -0.42 30.55 8.88
C GLU A 74 -1.92 30.31 9.21
N GLU A 75 -2.62 29.54 8.38
CA GLU A 75 -4.05 29.29 8.59
C GLU A 75 -4.31 28.32 9.74
N THR A 76 -3.49 27.27 9.89
CA THR A 76 -3.75 26.20 10.89
C THR A 76 -3.07 26.45 12.22
N GLY A 77 -1.99 27.23 12.24
CA GLY A 77 -1.11 27.39 13.41
C GLY A 77 -0.34 26.12 13.77
N MET A 78 -0.19 25.17 12.83
CA MET A 78 0.37 23.84 13.08
C MET A 78 1.54 23.52 12.16
N GLY A 79 2.51 22.80 12.68
CA GLY A 79 3.60 22.20 11.93
C GLY A 79 4.79 23.12 11.67
N VAL A 80 5.63 22.69 10.71
CA VAL A 80 6.90 23.32 10.34
C VAL A 80 6.87 23.65 8.86
N LEU A 81 7.23 24.89 8.53
CA LEU A 81 7.17 25.38 7.12
C LEU A 81 7.99 24.50 6.18
N GLU A 82 9.23 24.21 6.54
CA GLU A 82 10.18 23.43 5.75
C GLU A 82 9.66 22.03 5.48
N ASP A 83 9.07 21.40 6.50
CA ASP A 83 8.52 20.05 6.40
C ASP A 83 7.24 20.02 5.55
N LYS A 84 6.40 21.06 5.64
CA LYS A 84 5.23 21.18 4.75
C LYS A 84 5.62 21.44 3.29
N ILE A 85 6.74 22.11 3.04
CA ILE A 85 7.32 22.22 1.68
C ILE A 85 7.70 20.84 1.16
N ILE A 86 8.37 20.02 2.00
CA ILE A 86 8.73 18.62 1.65
C ILE A 86 7.48 17.78 1.39
N LYS A 87 6.44 17.91 2.23
CA LYS A 87 5.16 17.21 2.02
C LYS A 87 4.48 17.58 0.70
N ASN A 88 4.46 18.86 0.35
CA ASN A 88 3.89 19.32 -0.92
C ASN A 88 4.72 18.84 -2.12
N HIS A 89 6.05 18.83 -2.00
CA HIS A 89 6.96 18.26 -3.00
C HIS A 89 6.72 16.75 -3.18
N PHE A 90 6.60 16.01 -2.09
CA PHE A 90 6.26 14.59 -2.14
C PHE A 90 4.92 14.36 -2.84
N ALA A 91 3.88 15.12 -2.46
CA ALA A 91 2.53 15.00 -3.02
C ALA A 91 2.46 15.34 -4.52
N SER A 92 3.40 16.13 -5.05
CA SER A 92 3.45 16.52 -6.46
C SER A 92 4.47 15.70 -7.25
N GLU A 93 5.76 15.82 -6.92
CA GLU A 93 6.86 15.27 -7.73
C GLU A 93 7.00 13.76 -7.59
N TYR A 94 6.96 13.21 -6.36
CA TYR A 94 7.06 11.76 -6.16
C TYR A 94 5.85 11.03 -6.75
N ILE A 95 4.64 11.56 -6.53
CA ILE A 95 3.42 11.01 -7.10
C ILE A 95 3.45 11.05 -8.63
N TYR A 96 3.91 12.17 -9.22
CA TYR A 96 4.08 12.26 -10.66
C TYR A 96 5.08 11.24 -11.19
N ASN A 97 6.26 11.17 -10.60
CA ASN A 97 7.33 10.26 -11.05
C ASN A 97 6.91 8.78 -10.98
N LYS A 98 6.16 8.41 -9.95
CA LYS A 98 5.62 7.06 -9.81
C LYS A 98 4.61 6.72 -10.90
N HIS A 99 3.68 7.62 -11.17
CA HIS A 99 2.51 7.33 -12.00
C HIS A 99 2.58 7.84 -13.44
N LYS A 100 3.62 8.61 -13.82
CA LYS A 100 3.72 9.19 -15.18
C LYS A 100 3.59 8.18 -16.31
N ASN A 101 4.09 6.95 -16.11
CA ASN A 101 4.05 5.87 -17.09
C ASN A 101 2.92 4.85 -16.83
N ALA A 102 2.10 5.04 -15.79
CA ALA A 102 1.00 4.13 -15.50
C ALA A 102 -0.08 4.21 -16.58
N LYS A 103 -0.50 3.05 -17.10
CA LYS A 103 -1.62 2.95 -18.04
C LYS A 103 -2.93 2.93 -17.26
N THR A 104 -3.76 3.94 -17.48
CA THR A 104 -5.04 4.16 -16.78
C THR A 104 -6.23 4.31 -17.73
N CYS A 105 -5.99 4.20 -19.05
CA CYS A 105 -7.02 4.40 -20.07
C CYS A 105 -7.08 3.22 -21.02
N GLY A 106 -8.29 2.71 -21.26
CA GLY A 106 -8.55 1.65 -22.23
C GLY A 106 -7.90 0.32 -21.85
N ILE A 107 -7.41 -0.43 -22.83
CA ILE A 107 -6.79 -1.75 -22.60
C ILE A 107 -5.41 -1.56 -21.97
N ILE A 108 -5.26 -1.97 -20.72
CA ILE A 108 -4.01 -1.86 -19.96
C ILE A 108 -3.20 -3.16 -19.92
N LYS A 109 -3.86 -4.29 -20.13
CA LYS A 109 -3.23 -5.62 -20.20
C LYS A 109 -3.96 -6.48 -21.20
N GLU A 110 -3.20 -7.24 -22.01
CA GLU A 110 -3.73 -8.20 -22.96
C GLU A 110 -2.96 -9.51 -22.87
N ASP A 111 -3.68 -10.60 -22.68
CA ASP A 111 -3.18 -11.97 -22.78
C ASP A 111 -3.84 -12.63 -24.01
N LYS A 112 -3.14 -12.61 -25.14
CA LYS A 112 -3.65 -13.14 -26.41
C LYS A 112 -3.80 -14.65 -26.40
N ILE A 113 -2.99 -15.36 -25.60
CA ILE A 113 -3.03 -16.81 -25.51
C ILE A 113 -4.31 -17.26 -24.83
N ASN A 114 -4.61 -16.69 -23.68
CA ASN A 114 -5.80 -17.01 -22.90
C ASN A 114 -7.04 -16.21 -23.32
N GLY A 115 -6.91 -15.25 -24.25
CA GLY A 115 -8.01 -14.41 -24.73
C GLY A 115 -8.57 -13.49 -23.65
N ILE A 116 -7.69 -12.94 -22.82
CA ILE A 116 -8.09 -12.04 -21.73
C ILE A 116 -7.55 -10.64 -21.99
N LYS A 117 -8.44 -9.63 -21.84
CA LYS A 117 -8.05 -8.21 -21.83
C LYS A 117 -8.56 -7.55 -20.55
N ILE A 118 -7.76 -6.69 -19.99
CA ILE A 118 -8.16 -5.84 -18.86
C ILE A 118 -8.28 -4.41 -19.38
N VAL A 119 -9.47 -3.84 -19.21
CA VAL A 119 -9.80 -2.46 -19.59
C VAL A 119 -9.95 -1.62 -18.32
N ALA A 120 -9.21 -0.52 -18.23
CA ALA A 120 -9.30 0.42 -17.12
C ALA A 120 -10.32 1.53 -17.42
N GLU A 121 -11.26 1.73 -16.50
CA GLU A 121 -12.27 2.77 -16.53
C GLU A 121 -12.20 3.61 -15.25
N PRO A 122 -12.55 4.91 -15.28
CA PRO A 122 -12.65 5.71 -14.06
C PRO A 122 -13.73 5.17 -13.13
N LEU A 123 -13.62 5.48 -11.83
CA LEU A 123 -14.72 5.26 -10.88
C LEU A 123 -15.89 6.20 -11.19
N GLY A 124 -15.58 7.48 -11.36
CA GLY A 124 -16.57 8.55 -11.58
C GLY A 124 -16.20 9.82 -10.83
N VAL A 125 -17.10 10.31 -9.95
CA VAL A 125 -16.88 11.48 -9.11
C VAL A 125 -16.49 11.06 -7.69
N LEU A 126 -15.40 11.62 -7.19
CA LEU A 126 -14.85 11.33 -5.86
C LEU A 126 -15.22 12.43 -4.86
N ALA A 127 -15.51 12.04 -3.62
CA ALA A 127 -15.55 12.96 -2.49
C ALA A 127 -14.21 12.94 -1.75
N GLY A 128 -13.47 14.04 -1.73
CA GLY A 128 -12.18 14.18 -1.08
C GLY A 128 -12.28 14.85 0.29
N ILE A 129 -12.25 14.09 1.38
CA ILE A 129 -12.24 14.64 2.74
C ILE A 129 -10.80 14.95 3.13
N VAL A 130 -10.53 16.18 3.56
CA VAL A 130 -9.18 16.70 3.82
C VAL A 130 -9.01 17.09 5.29
N PRO A 131 -7.92 16.63 5.98
CA PRO A 131 -7.67 16.94 7.38
C PRO A 131 -6.97 18.30 7.56
N THR A 132 -6.89 18.79 8.80
CA THR A 132 -6.10 19.99 9.17
C THR A 132 -4.60 19.74 9.18
N THR A 133 -4.16 18.53 9.45
CA THR A 133 -2.75 18.18 9.62
C THR A 133 -1.93 18.28 8.35
N ASN A 134 -2.54 17.90 7.21
CA ASN A 134 -1.88 17.83 5.90
C ASN A 134 -2.78 18.40 4.78
N PRO A 135 -3.27 19.66 4.89
CA PRO A 135 -4.34 20.14 4.03
C PRO A 135 -3.91 20.26 2.55
N THR A 136 -2.81 20.95 2.29
CA THR A 136 -2.32 21.23 0.93
C THR A 136 -1.80 19.97 0.23
N SER A 137 -0.95 19.21 0.91
CA SER A 137 -0.39 17.98 0.34
C SER A 137 -1.46 16.92 0.07
N THR A 138 -2.49 16.80 0.92
CA THR A 138 -3.61 15.88 0.69
C THR A 138 -4.46 16.32 -0.50
N ALA A 139 -4.74 17.61 -0.65
CA ALA A 139 -5.48 18.15 -1.79
C ALA A 139 -4.71 17.94 -3.11
N ILE A 140 -3.40 18.23 -3.12
CA ILE A 140 -2.53 17.98 -4.28
C ILE A 140 -2.55 16.49 -4.65
N PHE A 141 -2.24 15.62 -3.70
CA PHE A 141 -2.18 14.17 -3.91
C PHE A 141 -3.47 13.61 -4.48
N LYS A 142 -4.61 13.89 -3.82
CA LYS A 142 -5.92 13.38 -4.25
C LYS A 142 -6.34 13.93 -5.61
N SER A 143 -6.05 15.20 -5.90
CA SER A 143 -6.30 15.79 -7.22
C SER A 143 -5.50 15.09 -8.31
N LEU A 144 -4.20 14.83 -8.08
CA LEU A 144 -3.33 14.22 -9.06
C LEU A 144 -3.72 12.77 -9.39
N ILE A 145 -4.01 11.94 -8.38
CA ILE A 145 -4.45 10.56 -8.63
C ILE A 145 -5.85 10.50 -9.28
N ALA A 146 -6.74 11.45 -8.94
CA ALA A 146 -8.05 11.59 -9.60
C ALA A 146 -7.89 11.97 -11.08
N LEU A 147 -7.06 12.96 -11.40
CA LEU A 147 -6.80 13.37 -12.79
C LEU A 147 -6.15 12.25 -13.60
N LYS A 148 -5.14 11.56 -13.05
CA LYS A 148 -4.47 10.44 -13.73
C LYS A 148 -5.44 9.30 -14.09
N THR A 149 -6.50 9.14 -13.33
CA THR A 149 -7.51 8.09 -13.50
C THR A 149 -8.81 8.56 -14.13
N ARG A 150 -8.85 9.77 -14.68
CA ARG A 150 -10.02 10.40 -15.33
C ARG A 150 -11.23 10.54 -14.41
N ASN A 151 -11.02 10.63 -13.10
CA ASN A 151 -12.07 10.90 -12.13
C ASN A 151 -12.26 12.41 -11.92
N GLY A 152 -13.48 12.82 -11.60
CA GLY A 152 -13.76 14.12 -11.00
C GLY A 152 -13.58 14.04 -9.48
N ILE A 153 -13.30 15.17 -8.81
CA ILE A 153 -13.19 15.20 -7.35
C ILE A 153 -13.79 16.47 -6.77
N ILE A 154 -14.52 16.31 -5.65
CA ILE A 154 -15.06 17.41 -4.86
C ILE A 154 -14.48 17.35 -3.46
N PHE A 155 -13.78 18.41 -3.06
CA PHE A 155 -13.18 18.49 -1.75
C PHE A 155 -14.14 19.00 -0.67
N SER A 156 -14.13 18.35 0.48
CA SER A 156 -14.64 18.87 1.74
C SER A 156 -13.46 19.19 2.65
N PRO A 157 -12.99 20.46 2.68
CA PRO A 157 -11.90 20.88 3.53
C PRO A 157 -12.30 20.86 5.01
N HIS A 158 -11.31 20.69 5.89
CA HIS A 158 -11.55 20.95 7.30
C HIS A 158 -11.75 22.46 7.53
N PRO A 159 -12.72 22.92 8.38
CA PRO A 159 -13.00 24.34 8.61
C PRO A 159 -11.78 25.20 8.97
N ARG A 160 -10.83 24.63 9.73
CA ARG A 160 -9.59 25.30 10.17
C ARG A 160 -8.46 25.31 9.12
N ALA A 161 -8.68 24.75 7.93
CA ALA A 161 -7.69 24.65 6.86
C ALA A 161 -8.33 24.82 5.47
N LYS A 162 -9.47 25.52 5.42
CA LYS A 162 -10.25 25.62 4.18
C LYS A 162 -9.55 26.44 3.10
N LYS A 163 -8.93 27.57 3.45
CA LYS A 163 -8.29 28.47 2.47
C LYS A 163 -7.12 27.81 1.77
N CYS A 164 -6.20 27.22 2.52
CA CYS A 164 -5.01 26.58 1.95
C CYS A 164 -5.37 25.30 1.17
N THR A 165 -6.39 24.55 1.60
CA THR A 165 -6.89 23.39 0.86
C THR A 165 -7.48 23.80 -0.49
N ILE A 166 -8.35 24.83 -0.50
CA ILE A 166 -9.00 25.33 -1.70
C ILE A 166 -7.95 25.89 -2.67
N GLU A 167 -7.00 26.67 -2.18
CA GLU A 167 -5.93 27.24 -3.03
C GLU A 167 -5.08 26.14 -3.68
N ALA A 168 -4.75 25.07 -2.93
CA ALA A 168 -4.04 23.93 -3.49
C ALA A 168 -4.84 23.22 -4.59
N ALA A 169 -6.14 22.98 -4.36
CA ALA A 169 -7.03 22.39 -5.36
C ALA A 169 -7.17 23.28 -6.61
N LYS A 170 -7.29 24.61 -6.41
CA LYS A 170 -7.42 25.60 -7.48
C LYS A 170 -6.18 25.66 -8.37
N ILE A 171 -4.98 25.68 -7.79
CA ILE A 171 -3.73 25.67 -8.55
C ILE A 171 -3.64 24.42 -9.45
N VAL A 172 -4.03 23.26 -8.92
CA VAL A 172 -4.07 22.01 -9.69
C VAL A 172 -5.11 22.07 -10.80
N LEU A 173 -6.34 22.56 -10.50
CA LEU A 173 -7.42 22.71 -11.47
C LEU A 173 -7.02 23.67 -12.60
N ASP A 174 -6.51 24.88 -12.27
CA ASP A 174 -6.13 25.89 -13.25
C ASP A 174 -5.07 25.35 -14.24
N ALA A 175 -4.10 24.58 -13.73
CA ALA A 175 -3.09 23.95 -14.57
C ALA A 175 -3.65 22.83 -15.43
N ALA A 176 -4.55 22.01 -14.87
CA ALA A 176 -5.23 20.94 -15.59
C ALA A 176 -6.10 21.49 -16.74
N VAL A 177 -6.88 22.53 -16.47
CA VAL A 177 -7.74 23.20 -17.47
C VAL A 177 -6.90 23.83 -18.58
N LYS A 178 -5.81 24.51 -18.24
CA LYS A 178 -4.86 25.05 -19.25
C LYS A 178 -4.25 23.95 -20.13
N ALA A 179 -4.12 22.75 -19.60
CA ALA A 179 -3.65 21.58 -20.35
C ALA A 179 -4.79 20.84 -21.09
N GLY A 180 -6.02 21.31 -21.03
CA GLY A 180 -7.18 20.83 -21.76
C GLY A 180 -8.16 19.96 -20.96
N ALA A 181 -8.07 19.91 -19.63
CA ALA A 181 -9.08 19.26 -18.78
C ALA A 181 -10.39 20.07 -18.78
N PRO A 182 -11.55 19.45 -18.51
CA PRO A 182 -12.80 20.17 -18.30
C PRO A 182 -12.73 21.14 -17.11
N GLU A 183 -13.36 22.30 -17.20
CA GLU A 183 -13.26 23.39 -16.21
C GLU A 183 -13.74 23.00 -14.80
N ASP A 184 -14.77 22.17 -14.68
CA ASP A 184 -15.35 21.75 -13.41
C ASP A 184 -14.85 20.38 -12.93
N ILE A 185 -13.69 19.89 -13.38
CA ILE A 185 -13.24 18.52 -13.03
C ILE A 185 -12.82 18.39 -11.55
N ILE A 186 -12.45 19.48 -10.91
CA ILE A 186 -12.15 19.58 -9.49
C ILE A 186 -13.05 20.66 -8.88
N GLY A 187 -13.75 20.33 -7.80
CA GLY A 187 -14.59 21.26 -7.07
C GLY A 187 -14.33 21.22 -5.56
N TRP A 188 -14.94 22.13 -4.81
CA TRP A 188 -14.79 22.20 -3.35
C TRP A 188 -15.98 22.87 -2.67
N ILE A 189 -16.13 22.61 -1.37
CA ILE A 189 -17.05 23.31 -0.47
C ILE A 189 -16.31 24.50 0.13
N ASP A 190 -16.79 25.74 -0.08
CA ASP A 190 -16.14 26.96 0.41
C ASP A 190 -16.38 27.21 1.90
N VAL A 191 -17.55 26.85 2.39
CA VAL A 191 -17.90 26.94 3.81
C VAL A 191 -18.26 25.55 4.34
N PRO A 192 -17.24 24.73 4.68
CA PRO A 192 -17.45 23.36 5.08
C PRO A 192 -18.21 23.26 6.41
N SER A 193 -19.22 22.39 6.43
CA SER A 193 -19.99 21.99 7.60
C SER A 193 -20.15 20.47 7.68
N ILE A 194 -20.56 19.96 8.85
CA ILE A 194 -20.85 18.53 9.02
C ILE A 194 -22.00 18.13 8.09
N GLU A 195 -23.00 18.99 7.94
CA GLU A 195 -24.16 18.77 7.08
C GLU A 195 -23.76 18.64 5.61
N LEU A 196 -23.01 19.61 5.06
CA LEU A 196 -22.57 19.58 3.67
C LEU A 196 -21.61 18.42 3.39
N SER A 197 -20.68 18.12 4.32
CA SER A 197 -19.79 16.98 4.20
C SER A 197 -20.56 15.65 4.18
N SER A 198 -21.58 15.51 5.03
CA SER A 198 -22.44 14.33 5.07
C SER A 198 -23.30 14.21 3.82
N ALA A 199 -23.86 15.31 3.34
CA ALA A 199 -24.63 15.35 2.10
C ALA A 199 -23.76 14.95 0.91
N LEU A 200 -22.55 15.50 0.80
CA LEU A 200 -21.58 15.11 -0.23
C LEU A 200 -21.28 13.61 -0.20
N MET A 201 -20.95 13.06 0.96
CA MET A 201 -20.59 11.63 1.10
C MET A 201 -21.75 10.68 0.77
N LYS A 202 -22.99 11.10 1.00
CA LYS A 202 -24.20 10.28 0.76
C LYS A 202 -24.83 10.48 -0.60
N HIS A 203 -24.32 11.42 -1.39
CA HIS A 203 -24.94 11.78 -2.66
C HIS A 203 -24.82 10.64 -3.70
N PRO A 204 -25.90 10.31 -4.45
CA PRO A 204 -25.92 9.17 -5.38
C PRO A 204 -24.98 9.34 -6.59
N ASN A 205 -24.56 10.55 -6.93
CA ASN A 205 -23.58 10.83 -7.98
C ASN A 205 -22.14 10.92 -7.44
N ILE A 206 -21.88 10.42 -6.24
CA ILE A 206 -20.54 10.22 -5.69
C ILE A 206 -20.21 8.73 -5.75
N ASP A 207 -19.20 8.39 -6.52
CA ASP A 207 -18.85 7.00 -6.82
C ASP A 207 -17.84 6.41 -5.84
N CYS A 208 -17.05 7.26 -5.16
CA CYS A 208 -16.14 6.82 -4.10
C CYS A 208 -15.73 7.98 -3.18
N ILE A 209 -15.49 7.67 -1.92
CA ILE A 209 -15.05 8.64 -0.91
C ILE A 209 -13.59 8.37 -0.54
N LEU A 210 -12.73 9.37 -0.68
CA LEU A 210 -11.36 9.36 -0.18
C LEU A 210 -11.32 10.09 1.17
N ALA A 211 -11.50 9.35 2.28
CA ALA A 211 -11.60 9.93 3.61
C ALA A 211 -10.25 9.92 4.33
N THR A 212 -9.70 11.12 4.58
CA THR A 212 -8.56 11.30 5.49
C THR A 212 -8.98 12.24 6.60
N GLY A 213 -9.04 11.74 7.83
CA GLY A 213 -9.53 12.53 8.95
C GLY A 213 -9.59 11.72 10.25
N GLY A 214 -10.15 12.31 11.30
CA GLY A 214 -10.33 11.60 12.57
C GLY A 214 -11.29 10.40 12.47
N PRO A 215 -11.29 9.50 13.47
CA PRO A 215 -12.07 8.25 13.45
C PRO A 215 -13.57 8.44 13.16
N GLY A 216 -14.17 9.51 13.68
CA GLY A 216 -15.57 9.82 13.44
C GLY A 216 -15.91 10.13 11.98
N MET A 217 -15.03 10.84 11.28
CA MET A 217 -15.17 11.16 9.86
C MET A 217 -15.00 9.92 8.98
N VAL A 218 -14.01 9.09 9.29
CA VAL A 218 -13.78 7.82 8.59
C VAL A 218 -14.96 6.87 8.77
N LYS A 219 -15.50 6.77 10.00
CA LYS A 219 -16.72 6.00 10.27
C LYS A 219 -17.92 6.55 9.49
N ALA A 220 -18.09 7.87 9.41
CA ALA A 220 -19.16 8.49 8.62
C ALA A 220 -19.03 8.16 7.12
N ALA A 221 -17.81 8.17 6.57
CA ALA A 221 -17.55 7.78 5.18
C ALA A 221 -17.96 6.34 4.91
N TYR A 222 -17.54 5.38 5.72
CA TYR A 222 -17.93 3.96 5.56
C TYR A 222 -19.43 3.70 5.82
N SER A 223 -20.09 4.57 6.59
CA SER A 223 -21.52 4.46 6.87
C SER A 223 -22.42 5.27 5.91
N SER A 224 -21.83 5.89 4.88
CA SER A 224 -22.58 6.77 3.96
C SER A 224 -23.47 6.01 2.98
N GLY A 225 -23.13 4.75 2.68
CA GLY A 225 -23.75 3.94 1.63
C GLY A 225 -22.97 3.93 0.32
N ASN A 226 -22.01 4.85 0.12
CA ASN A 226 -21.12 4.87 -1.04
C ASN A 226 -19.79 4.16 -0.74
N PRO A 227 -19.10 3.60 -1.74
CA PRO A 227 -17.75 3.06 -1.59
C PRO A 227 -16.82 4.08 -0.96
N ALA A 228 -15.97 3.64 -0.03
CA ALA A 228 -15.05 4.53 0.67
C ALA A 228 -13.66 3.89 0.82
N LEU A 229 -12.63 4.73 0.65
CA LEU A 229 -11.25 4.46 0.97
C LEU A 229 -10.87 5.40 2.12
N GLY A 230 -11.08 4.94 3.34
CA GLY A 230 -10.78 5.68 4.55
C GLY A 230 -9.53 5.17 5.22
N VAL A 231 -8.85 6.03 5.97
CA VAL A 231 -7.68 5.67 6.76
C VAL A 231 -7.95 5.92 8.23
N GLY A 232 -7.63 4.92 9.06
CA GLY A 232 -7.75 5.00 10.52
C GLY A 232 -6.62 5.83 11.17
N PRO A 233 -6.72 6.09 12.48
CA PRO A 233 -5.65 6.69 13.26
C PRO A 233 -4.44 5.77 13.30
N GLY A 234 -3.24 6.35 13.48
CA GLY A 234 -2.01 5.60 13.67
C GLY A 234 -1.55 5.66 15.12
N ASN A 235 -1.17 4.53 15.69
CA ASN A 235 -0.45 4.48 16.97
C ASN A 235 0.83 3.66 16.80
N THR A 236 1.70 4.14 15.91
CA THR A 236 2.91 3.42 15.52
C THR A 236 3.83 3.23 16.72
N SER A 237 4.20 1.99 16.98
CA SER A 237 5.22 1.61 17.92
C SER A 237 6.48 1.15 17.21
N ALA A 238 7.64 1.65 17.60
CA ALA A 238 8.93 1.19 17.16
C ALA A 238 9.54 0.27 18.22
N VAL A 239 10.15 -0.84 17.80
CA VAL A 239 10.95 -1.72 18.65
C VAL A 239 12.42 -1.52 18.30
N ILE A 240 13.28 -1.39 19.31
CA ILE A 240 14.74 -1.41 19.16
C ILE A 240 15.25 -2.62 19.94
N ASP A 241 15.71 -3.65 19.21
CA ASP A 241 16.29 -4.82 19.85
C ASP A 241 17.81 -4.65 20.11
N GLU A 242 18.38 -5.56 20.87
CA GLU A 242 19.78 -5.51 21.29
C GLU A 242 20.81 -5.65 20.16
N THR A 243 20.35 -5.97 18.94
CA THR A 243 21.20 -6.12 17.76
C THR A 243 21.17 -4.91 16.82
N ALA A 244 20.31 -3.94 17.12
CA ALA A 244 20.11 -2.75 16.31
C ALA A 244 21.32 -1.82 16.28
N ASP A 245 21.53 -1.12 15.17
CA ASP A 245 22.37 0.07 15.16
C ASP A 245 21.64 1.21 15.89
N ILE A 246 22.04 1.45 17.15
CA ILE A 246 21.41 2.41 18.03
C ILE A 246 21.42 3.83 17.43
N LYS A 247 22.54 4.24 16.82
CA LYS A 247 22.66 5.58 16.25
C LYS A 247 21.76 5.78 15.05
N MET A 248 21.65 4.79 14.20
CA MET A 248 20.74 4.79 13.06
C MET A 248 19.27 4.77 13.54
N ALA A 249 18.94 3.90 14.50
CA ALA A 249 17.58 3.76 15.03
C ALA A 249 17.09 5.08 15.66
N VAL A 250 17.86 5.66 16.58
CA VAL A 250 17.52 6.91 17.26
C VAL A 250 17.44 8.08 16.27
N SER A 251 18.40 8.17 15.32
CA SER A 251 18.37 9.21 14.29
C SER A 251 17.12 9.11 13.41
N SER A 252 16.75 7.90 13.01
CA SER A 252 15.55 7.65 12.19
C SER A 252 14.27 8.01 12.95
N ILE A 253 14.14 7.58 14.20
CA ILE A 253 12.97 7.88 15.04
C ILE A 253 12.87 9.38 15.30
N LEU A 254 13.97 10.08 15.63
CA LEU A 254 13.96 11.53 15.82
C LEU A 254 13.55 12.27 14.54
N MET A 255 14.13 11.90 13.39
CA MET A 255 13.78 12.49 12.11
C MET A 255 12.28 12.30 11.80
N SER A 256 11.76 11.12 12.07
CA SER A 256 10.34 10.80 11.85
C SER A 256 9.43 11.55 12.81
N LYS A 257 9.76 11.54 14.10
CA LYS A 257 8.92 12.11 15.16
C LYS A 257 8.92 13.63 15.18
N SER A 258 10.02 14.28 14.83
CA SER A 258 10.10 15.74 14.74
C SER A 258 9.52 16.29 13.44
N PHE A 259 9.42 15.47 12.38
CA PHE A 259 8.93 15.89 11.08
C PHE A 259 7.51 16.46 11.18
N ASP A 260 7.36 17.71 10.77
CA ASP A 260 6.13 18.51 10.87
C ASP A 260 5.48 18.44 12.25
N ASN A 261 6.31 18.45 13.30
CA ASN A 261 5.90 18.29 14.69
C ASN A 261 5.07 17.01 14.96
N GLY A 262 5.42 15.89 14.33
CA GLY A 262 4.80 14.59 14.57
C GLY A 262 3.39 14.43 14.01
N MET A 263 3.00 15.22 13.02
CA MET A 263 1.64 15.19 12.45
C MET A 263 1.40 14.16 11.36
N ILE A 264 2.40 13.39 10.93
CA ILE A 264 2.13 12.24 10.07
C ILE A 264 1.53 11.11 10.90
N CYS A 265 0.42 10.53 10.44
CA CYS A 265 -0.28 9.44 11.13
C CYS A 265 0.59 8.17 11.30
N ALA A 266 1.63 8.00 10.47
CA ALA A 266 2.62 6.93 10.61
C ALA A 266 3.75 7.26 11.59
N SER A 267 3.81 8.50 12.14
CA SER A 267 4.87 8.89 13.09
C SER A 267 4.85 8.02 14.35
N GLU A 268 6.03 7.66 14.84
CA GLU A 268 6.19 6.88 16.05
C GLU A 268 5.53 7.59 17.26
N GLN A 269 4.63 6.92 17.94
CA GLN A 269 4.01 7.40 19.17
C GLN A 269 4.75 6.87 20.39
N SER A 270 5.41 5.72 20.24
CA SER A 270 6.18 5.06 21.28
C SER A 270 7.38 4.32 20.69
N VAL A 271 8.37 4.12 21.54
CA VAL A 271 9.52 3.25 21.30
C VAL A 271 9.65 2.25 22.45
N VAL A 272 9.77 0.98 22.13
CA VAL A 272 10.00 -0.11 23.10
C VAL A 272 11.43 -0.60 22.90
N VAL A 273 12.23 -0.54 23.95
CA VAL A 273 13.67 -0.81 23.90
C VAL A 273 14.01 -1.97 24.83
N VAL A 274 14.77 -2.92 24.32
CA VAL A 274 15.28 -4.05 25.12
C VAL A 274 16.22 -3.55 26.23
N ASP A 275 16.08 -4.12 27.41
CA ASP A 275 16.73 -3.67 28.67
C ASP A 275 18.25 -3.52 28.55
N SER A 276 18.90 -4.46 27.87
CA SER A 276 20.38 -4.48 27.72
C SER A 276 20.95 -3.23 27.05
N ILE A 277 20.18 -2.53 26.23
CA ILE A 277 20.60 -1.32 25.50
C ILE A 277 19.79 -0.07 25.90
N TYR A 278 18.87 -0.19 26.84
CA TYR A 278 17.90 0.86 27.17
C TYR A 278 18.55 2.19 27.54
N GLU A 279 19.54 2.16 28.43
CA GLU A 279 20.23 3.39 28.88
C GLU A 279 21.06 4.02 27.75
N GLU A 280 21.67 3.20 26.89
CA GLU A 280 22.42 3.69 25.73
C GLU A 280 21.49 4.40 24.73
N VAL A 281 20.35 3.79 24.41
CA VAL A 281 19.33 4.38 23.54
C VAL A 281 18.78 5.68 24.12
N LYS A 282 18.45 5.72 25.42
CA LYS A 282 17.97 6.92 26.09
C LYS A 282 18.99 8.06 26.02
N ASN A 283 20.25 7.76 26.32
CA ASN A 283 21.33 8.75 26.27
C ASN A 283 21.56 9.26 24.84
N GLU A 284 21.44 8.40 23.82
CA GLU A 284 21.54 8.80 22.41
C GLU A 284 20.38 9.72 22.00
N PHE A 285 19.14 9.48 22.48
CA PHE A 285 18.01 10.40 22.28
C PHE A 285 18.30 11.77 22.88
N ILE A 286 18.77 11.83 24.14
CA ILE A 286 19.10 13.08 24.84
C ILE A 286 20.24 13.80 24.10
N TYR A 287 21.30 13.09 23.74
CA TYR A 287 22.44 13.65 23.00
C TYR A 287 22.03 14.31 21.69
N ARG A 288 21.00 13.76 21.01
CA ARG A 288 20.49 14.28 19.74
C ARG A 288 19.40 15.34 19.87
N GLY A 289 19.09 15.79 21.08
CA GLY A 289 18.17 16.91 21.34
C GLY A 289 16.77 16.52 21.79
N ALA A 290 16.57 15.31 22.28
CA ALA A 290 15.36 14.97 23.02
C ALA A 290 15.44 15.56 24.45
N TYR A 291 14.35 16.16 24.92
CA TYR A 291 14.22 16.63 26.29
C TYR A 291 13.47 15.59 27.13
N LEU A 292 14.16 14.99 28.08
CA LEU A 292 13.60 13.98 28.99
C LEU A 292 12.78 14.63 30.10
N LEU A 293 11.50 14.26 30.20
CA LEU A 293 10.58 14.81 31.22
C LEU A 293 10.77 14.13 32.58
N ASN A 294 10.81 14.92 33.63
CA ASN A 294 10.68 14.43 35.01
C ASN A 294 9.21 14.17 35.40
N GLU A 295 8.96 13.52 36.56
CA GLU A 295 7.62 13.10 36.97
C GLU A 295 6.64 14.28 37.12
N ASN A 296 7.10 15.43 37.61
CA ASN A 296 6.26 16.62 37.73
C ASN A 296 5.84 17.16 36.36
N GLN A 297 6.77 17.21 35.40
CA GLN A 297 6.48 17.64 34.02
C GLN A 297 5.55 16.67 33.30
N LYS A 298 5.70 15.35 33.50
CA LYS A 298 4.76 14.34 33.01
C LYS A 298 3.35 14.58 33.52
N GLN A 299 3.21 14.86 34.86
CA GLN A 299 1.91 15.15 35.47
C GLN A 299 1.29 16.42 34.87
N LYS A 300 2.06 17.49 34.71
CA LYS A 300 1.59 18.72 34.05
C LYS A 300 1.12 18.50 32.62
N LEU A 301 1.75 17.59 31.86
CA LEU A 301 1.31 17.21 30.53
C LEU A 301 0.01 16.38 30.53
N ILE A 302 -0.25 15.60 31.57
CA ILE A 302 -1.53 14.91 31.80
C ILE A 302 -2.63 15.91 32.14
N ASP A 303 -2.32 16.89 32.97
CA ASP A 303 -3.25 17.94 33.39
C ASP A 303 -3.63 18.88 32.23
N LEU A 304 -2.69 19.19 31.33
CA LEU A 304 -2.99 19.69 29.98
C LEU A 304 -3.40 18.48 29.14
N PRO A 305 -4.67 18.21 28.92
CA PRO A 305 -5.05 16.94 28.33
C PRO A 305 -4.41 16.74 26.94
N LEU A 306 -3.30 15.95 26.88
CA LEU A 306 -2.69 15.50 25.61
C LEU A 306 -3.73 14.82 24.73
N ILE A 307 -4.64 14.13 25.37
CA ILE A 307 -5.78 13.47 24.74
C ILE A 307 -7.06 14.17 25.21
N ASP A 308 -7.89 14.61 24.29
CA ASP A 308 -9.20 15.17 24.58
C ASP A 308 -10.07 14.10 25.27
N PRO A 309 -10.45 14.31 26.56
CA PRO A 309 -11.17 13.29 27.33
C PRO A 309 -12.56 12.99 26.78
N LYS A 310 -13.16 13.91 25.99
CA LYS A 310 -14.47 13.71 25.38
C LYS A 310 -14.40 12.93 24.07
N ARG A 311 -13.32 13.13 23.31
CA ARG A 311 -13.14 12.56 21.98
C ARG A 311 -12.25 11.33 21.96
N GLY A 312 -11.39 11.15 22.98
CA GLY A 312 -10.39 10.08 23.04
C GLY A 312 -9.28 10.21 21.99
N THR A 313 -9.14 11.39 21.36
CA THR A 313 -8.13 11.69 20.33
C THR A 313 -7.19 12.79 20.80
N ALA A 314 -6.07 12.98 20.10
CA ALA A 314 -5.12 14.04 20.41
C ALA A 314 -5.80 15.42 20.56
N HIS A 315 -5.39 16.18 21.59
CA HIS A 315 -5.98 17.48 21.89
C HIS A 315 -5.62 18.51 20.81
N PRO A 316 -6.59 19.27 20.28
CA PRO A 316 -6.35 20.21 19.18
C PRO A 316 -5.28 21.28 19.42
N ASP A 317 -5.06 21.67 20.68
CA ASP A 317 -4.08 22.71 21.03
C ASP A 317 -2.64 22.16 21.17
N VAL A 318 -2.49 20.83 21.18
CA VAL A 318 -1.20 20.14 21.24
C VAL A 318 -0.76 19.64 19.88
N VAL A 319 -1.72 19.29 19.02
CA VAL A 319 -1.46 18.74 17.69
C VAL A 319 -0.58 19.69 16.86
N GLY A 320 0.56 19.18 16.38
CA GLY A 320 1.47 19.92 15.51
C GLY A 320 2.21 21.08 16.15
N GLN A 321 2.19 21.21 17.49
CA GLN A 321 2.94 22.24 18.22
C GLN A 321 4.39 21.81 18.45
N LYS A 322 5.29 22.80 18.57
CA LYS A 322 6.70 22.56 18.93
C LYS A 322 6.83 22.04 20.37
N PRO A 323 7.89 21.27 20.71
CA PRO A 323 8.12 20.78 22.07
C PRO A 323 8.08 21.87 23.13
N HIS A 324 8.80 22.97 22.91
CA HIS A 324 8.82 24.12 23.79
C HIS A 324 7.41 24.72 24.01
N ARG A 325 6.61 24.86 22.92
CA ARG A 325 5.23 25.37 23.01
C ARG A 325 4.31 24.46 23.81
N ILE A 326 4.44 23.15 23.67
CA ILE A 326 3.69 22.17 24.48
C ILE A 326 4.06 22.33 25.96
N ALA A 327 5.35 22.50 26.26
CA ALA A 327 5.84 22.73 27.62
C ALA A 327 5.34 24.06 28.21
N GLU A 328 5.29 25.14 27.41
CA GLU A 328 4.68 26.42 27.85
C GLU A 328 3.22 26.26 28.22
N LEU A 329 2.43 25.63 27.35
CA LEU A 329 1.01 25.34 27.57
C LEU A 329 0.78 24.51 28.84
N SER A 330 1.75 23.65 29.20
CA SER A 330 1.73 22.82 30.41
C SER A 330 2.36 23.48 31.63
N GLY A 331 2.85 24.73 31.52
CA GLY A 331 3.42 25.49 32.63
C GLY A 331 4.82 25.08 33.09
N PHE A 332 5.64 24.55 32.14
CA PHE A 332 7.07 24.28 32.35
C PHE A 332 7.96 24.65 31.14
N GLY A 333 7.50 25.62 30.33
CA GLY A 333 8.24 26.07 29.14
C GLY A 333 9.65 26.55 29.43
N ALA A 334 9.86 27.22 30.58
CA ALA A 334 11.18 27.72 30.97
C ALA A 334 12.24 26.60 31.13
N ASP A 335 11.81 25.37 31.37
CA ASP A 335 12.71 24.22 31.55
C ASP A 335 13.16 23.59 30.20
N VAL A 336 12.40 23.80 29.11
CA VAL A 336 12.60 23.13 27.81
C VAL A 336 13.29 24.06 26.83
N PRO A 337 14.43 23.69 26.25
CA PRO A 337 15.10 24.48 25.22
C PRO A 337 14.19 24.72 24.00
N GLU A 338 14.30 25.90 23.38
CA GLU A 338 13.52 26.24 22.17
C GLU A 338 13.83 25.32 20.97
N ASP A 339 15.06 24.79 20.92
CA ASP A 339 15.56 23.89 19.88
C ASP A 339 15.38 22.39 20.21
N ALA A 340 14.73 22.07 21.35
CA ALA A 340 14.36 20.70 21.67
C ALA A 340 13.58 20.07 20.51
N LYS A 341 13.98 18.88 20.08
CA LYS A 341 13.37 18.20 18.94
C LYS A 341 12.10 17.44 19.31
N ILE A 342 12.12 16.79 20.47
CA ILE A 342 10.99 16.04 21.03
C ILE A 342 10.98 16.14 22.56
N LEU A 343 9.81 15.89 23.14
CA LEU A 343 9.66 15.59 24.56
C LEU A 343 9.67 14.06 24.73
N LEU A 344 10.64 13.54 25.47
CA LEU A 344 10.80 12.12 25.74
C LEU A 344 10.19 11.77 27.10
N VAL A 345 9.33 10.76 27.14
CA VAL A 345 8.59 10.32 28.32
C VAL A 345 8.90 8.87 28.61
N GLU A 346 9.53 8.55 29.73
CA GLU A 346 9.67 7.17 30.21
C GLU A 346 8.41 6.70 30.92
N ARG A 347 7.93 5.50 30.57
CA ARG A 347 6.84 4.83 31.29
C ARG A 347 7.23 3.38 31.59
N PRO A 348 6.89 2.86 32.78
CA PRO A 348 7.30 1.52 33.19
C PRO A 348 6.56 0.44 32.40
N GLU A 349 5.26 0.63 32.16
CA GLU A 349 4.39 -0.35 31.51
C GLU A 349 3.45 0.30 30.49
N VAL A 350 2.96 -0.50 29.58
CA VAL A 350 1.94 -0.11 28.60
C VAL A 350 0.58 -0.15 29.28
N ASP A 351 0.01 1.02 29.51
CA ASP A 351 -1.35 1.19 30.04
C ASP A 351 -2.17 2.01 29.05
N TRP A 352 -3.30 1.48 28.59
CA TRP A 352 -4.16 2.19 27.64
C TRP A 352 -4.88 3.40 28.26
N GLU A 353 -5.09 3.42 29.55
CA GLU A 353 -5.67 4.57 30.24
C GLU A 353 -4.67 5.71 30.38
N ASP A 354 -3.38 5.42 30.29
CA ASP A 354 -2.33 6.43 30.24
C ASP A 354 -2.35 7.16 28.87
N PRO A 355 -2.54 8.49 28.83
CA PRO A 355 -2.54 9.27 27.60
C PRO A 355 -1.24 9.14 26.79
N PHE A 356 -0.13 8.80 27.43
CA PHE A 356 1.15 8.58 26.76
C PHE A 356 1.21 7.33 25.91
N SER A 357 0.29 6.37 26.10
CA SER A 357 0.18 5.16 25.27
C SER A 357 -0.64 5.37 24.00
N ARG A 358 -1.27 6.53 23.82
CA ARG A 358 -2.18 6.84 22.71
C ARG A 358 -1.51 7.68 21.61
N GLU A 359 -2.20 7.84 20.47
CA GLU A 359 -1.78 8.74 19.38
C GLU A 359 -1.81 10.19 19.85
N LYS A 360 -0.68 10.90 19.76
CA LYS A 360 -0.51 12.27 20.28
C LYS A 360 -0.42 13.32 19.18
N LEU A 361 -0.10 12.93 17.92
CA LEU A 361 0.10 13.82 16.76
C LEU A 361 0.94 15.07 17.08
N SER A 362 1.95 14.88 17.89
CA SER A 362 2.82 15.92 18.44
C SER A 362 4.22 15.34 18.69
N PRO A 363 5.27 16.16 18.89
CA PRO A 363 6.61 15.69 19.13
C PRO A 363 6.81 15.16 20.58
N VAL A 364 5.85 14.39 21.08
CA VAL A 364 5.93 13.69 22.37
C VAL A 364 6.09 12.20 22.09
N LEU A 365 7.23 11.63 22.47
CA LEU A 365 7.57 10.21 22.29
C LEU A 365 7.60 9.50 23.64
N THR A 366 6.89 8.37 23.73
CA THR A 366 6.92 7.54 24.94
C THR A 366 7.91 6.41 24.78
N MET A 367 8.75 6.19 25.80
CA MET A 367 9.76 5.15 25.83
C MET A 367 9.41 4.10 26.89
N TYR A 368 9.37 2.85 26.48
CA TYR A 368 9.10 1.68 27.32
C TYR A 368 10.32 0.75 27.35
N ARG A 369 10.53 0.12 28.51
CA ARG A 369 11.56 -0.89 28.70
C ARG A 369 10.96 -2.28 28.49
N ALA A 370 11.70 -3.17 27.84
CA ALA A 370 11.32 -4.57 27.64
C ALA A 370 12.46 -5.49 28.10
N SER A 371 12.13 -6.64 28.68
CA SER A 371 13.13 -7.61 29.16
C SER A 371 13.96 -8.20 28.04
N ASP A 372 13.33 -8.44 26.90
CA ASP A 372 13.89 -9.08 25.72
C ASP A 372 13.09 -8.71 24.45
N PHE A 373 13.45 -9.29 23.32
CA PHE A 373 12.77 -9.05 22.03
C PHE A 373 11.31 -9.48 22.04
N GLU A 374 10.97 -10.61 22.65
CA GLU A 374 9.62 -11.14 22.71
C GLU A 374 8.70 -10.21 23.55
N ASP A 375 9.16 -9.73 24.67
CA ASP A 375 8.44 -8.73 25.50
C ASP A 375 8.31 -7.40 24.76
N ALA A 376 9.35 -6.97 24.05
CA ALA A 376 9.29 -5.75 23.24
C ALA A 376 8.23 -5.86 22.12
N ALA A 377 8.19 -6.99 21.44
CA ALA A 377 7.20 -7.26 20.41
C ALA A 377 5.77 -7.34 21.00
N GLU A 378 5.59 -7.90 22.21
CA GLU A 378 4.30 -7.97 22.90
C GLU A 378 3.81 -6.58 23.31
N LYS A 379 4.68 -5.74 23.89
CA LYS A 379 4.36 -4.35 24.23
C LYS A 379 3.99 -3.53 23.00
N ALA A 380 4.73 -3.68 21.89
CA ALA A 380 4.42 -3.04 20.61
C ALA A 380 3.08 -3.52 20.05
N TYR A 381 2.81 -4.84 20.10
CA TYR A 381 1.53 -5.41 19.70
C TYR A 381 0.36 -4.82 20.52
N THR A 382 0.53 -4.71 21.83
CA THR A 382 -0.50 -4.14 22.72
C THR A 382 -0.81 -2.69 22.36
N LEU A 383 0.21 -1.86 22.17
CA LEU A 383 0.07 -0.46 21.76
C LEU A 383 -0.69 -0.30 20.44
N VAL A 384 -0.30 -1.08 19.42
CA VAL A 384 -0.93 -1.05 18.09
C VAL A 384 -2.35 -1.58 18.14
N SER A 385 -2.59 -2.68 18.86
CA SER A 385 -3.91 -3.32 18.96
C SER A 385 -4.96 -2.43 19.62
N LYS A 386 -4.55 -1.53 20.47
CA LYS A 386 -5.46 -0.62 21.18
C LYS A 386 -5.77 0.67 20.40
N GLY A 387 -4.86 1.16 19.54
CA GLY A 387 -5.05 2.46 18.91
C GLY A 387 -4.63 2.61 17.46
N GLY A 388 -3.92 1.63 16.89
CA GLY A 388 -3.31 1.76 15.55
C GLY A 388 -3.48 0.53 14.66
N LEU A 389 -4.53 -0.26 14.87
CA LEU A 389 -4.79 -1.48 14.10
C LEU A 389 -4.71 -1.23 12.59
N GLY A 390 -3.92 -2.06 11.91
CA GLY A 390 -3.73 -2.02 10.48
C GLY A 390 -2.82 -0.91 9.97
N HIS A 391 -2.35 0.02 10.82
CA HIS A 391 -1.59 1.17 10.31
C HIS A 391 -0.12 0.82 10.02
N THR A 392 0.79 1.04 10.93
CA THR A 392 2.24 0.90 10.72
C THR A 392 2.93 0.46 12.01
N SER A 393 3.96 -0.37 11.89
CA SER A 393 4.87 -0.75 12.96
C SER A 393 6.31 -0.74 12.46
N VAL A 394 7.28 -0.60 13.36
CA VAL A 394 8.70 -0.50 13.00
C VAL A 394 9.53 -1.44 13.88
N LEU A 395 10.52 -2.07 13.28
CA LEU A 395 11.54 -2.84 13.98
C LEU A 395 12.93 -2.35 13.57
N TYR A 396 13.75 -2.03 14.54
CA TYR A 396 15.18 -1.80 14.39
C TYR A 396 15.93 -3.01 14.94
N THR A 397 16.68 -3.67 14.07
CA THR A 397 17.40 -4.94 14.32
C THR A 397 18.52 -5.11 13.33
N ASP A 398 19.45 -6.01 13.58
CA ASP A 398 20.37 -6.45 12.54
C ASP A 398 19.60 -7.26 11.49
N GLU A 399 19.63 -6.80 10.25
CA GLU A 399 18.86 -7.40 9.13
C GLU A 399 19.27 -8.85 8.79
N ARG A 400 20.37 -9.35 9.34
CA ARG A 400 20.79 -10.75 9.26
C ARG A 400 19.90 -11.66 10.10
N HIS A 401 19.23 -11.14 11.13
CA HIS A 401 18.30 -11.88 11.98
C HIS A 401 16.92 -12.03 11.32
N LYS A 402 16.86 -12.71 10.17
CA LYS A 402 15.61 -12.91 9.40
C LYS A 402 14.47 -13.50 10.24
N GLU A 403 14.79 -14.44 11.11
CA GLU A 403 13.82 -15.07 12.01
C GLU A 403 13.11 -14.07 12.93
N ARG A 404 13.83 -13.06 13.45
CA ARG A 404 13.21 -11.98 14.25
C ARG A 404 12.29 -11.09 13.41
N ILE A 405 12.74 -10.74 12.20
CA ILE A 405 11.95 -9.96 11.26
C ILE A 405 10.66 -10.70 10.92
N ASP A 406 10.74 -12.00 10.65
CA ASP A 406 9.57 -12.83 10.32
C ASP A 406 8.63 -12.93 11.52
N LYS A 407 9.12 -13.26 12.71
CA LYS A 407 8.33 -13.30 13.96
C LYS A 407 7.61 -11.98 14.26
N TYR A 408 8.33 -10.85 14.13
CA TYR A 408 7.74 -9.54 14.34
C TYR A 408 6.66 -9.25 13.29
N SER A 409 6.93 -9.55 12.02
CA SER A 409 6.00 -9.32 10.92
C SER A 409 4.72 -10.15 11.05
N GLU A 410 4.81 -11.40 11.49
CA GLU A 410 3.67 -12.27 11.75
C GLU A 410 2.84 -11.80 12.95
N LYS A 411 3.51 -11.27 13.98
CA LYS A 411 2.85 -10.81 15.20
C LYS A 411 2.08 -9.51 15.02
N MET A 412 2.62 -8.55 14.24
CA MET A 412 2.09 -7.19 14.19
C MET A 412 0.84 -7.07 13.31
N PRO A 413 -0.31 -6.66 13.84
CA PRO A 413 -1.54 -6.48 13.06
C PRO A 413 -1.52 -5.14 12.31
N THR A 414 -0.54 -4.96 11.43
CA THR A 414 -0.32 -3.74 10.63
C THR A 414 -0.08 -4.08 9.17
N CYS A 415 -0.56 -3.21 8.29
CA CYS A 415 -0.38 -3.37 6.83
C CYS A 415 1.04 -2.98 6.37
N ARG A 416 1.79 -2.28 7.21
CA ARG A 416 3.17 -1.85 6.95
C ARG A 416 4.03 -2.19 8.15
N VAL A 417 4.94 -3.12 7.96
CA VAL A 417 6.02 -3.42 8.90
C VAL A 417 7.31 -2.87 8.29
N LEU A 418 7.89 -1.88 8.92
CA LEU A 418 9.08 -1.20 8.43
C LEU A 418 10.30 -1.70 9.18
N ILE A 419 11.38 -1.99 8.46
CA ILE A 419 12.63 -2.48 9.04
C ILE A 419 13.70 -1.42 8.85
N ASN A 420 14.33 -0.98 9.94
CA ASN A 420 15.48 -0.07 9.95
C ASN A 420 15.24 1.24 9.18
N GLN A 421 14.06 1.80 9.26
CA GLN A 421 13.73 3.05 8.56
C GLN A 421 12.75 3.92 9.37
N PRO A 422 12.77 5.26 9.18
CA PRO A 422 11.87 6.16 9.89
C PRO A 422 10.42 5.95 9.46
N SER A 423 9.51 5.89 10.42
CA SER A 423 8.12 5.50 10.15
C SER A 423 7.35 6.52 9.32
N SER A 424 7.50 7.81 9.59
CA SER A 424 6.80 8.86 8.83
C SER A 424 7.14 8.83 7.35
N GLN A 425 8.43 8.85 7.03
CA GLN A 425 8.93 8.88 5.66
C GLN A 425 8.87 7.51 4.99
N GLY A 426 9.17 6.44 5.74
CA GLY A 426 9.09 5.07 5.21
C GLY A 426 7.65 4.64 4.91
N GLY A 427 6.71 4.96 5.79
CA GLY A 427 5.30 4.57 5.66
C GLY A 427 4.57 5.20 4.47
N ILE A 428 4.92 6.44 4.11
CA ILE A 428 4.33 7.09 2.93
C ILE A 428 4.86 6.55 1.60
N GLY A 429 5.92 5.75 1.62
CA GLY A 429 6.45 5.03 0.45
C GLY A 429 7.48 5.79 -0.38
N ASP A 430 8.21 5.08 -1.23
CA ASP A 430 9.16 5.55 -2.25
C ASP A 430 10.42 6.32 -1.75
N LEU A 431 10.54 6.61 -0.46
CA LEU A 431 11.71 7.31 0.09
C LEU A 431 12.80 6.35 0.57
N PHE A 432 12.43 5.30 1.28
CA PHE A 432 13.34 4.27 1.82
C PHE A 432 13.16 2.90 1.15
N ASN A 433 12.02 2.68 0.51
CA ASN A 433 11.73 1.48 -0.27
C ASN A 433 10.95 1.86 -1.52
N PHE A 434 11.60 1.82 -2.69
CA PHE A 434 11.04 2.22 -3.99
C PHE A 434 9.91 1.30 -4.50
N LYS A 435 9.68 0.15 -3.86
CA LYS A 435 8.55 -0.75 -4.18
C LYS A 435 7.30 -0.44 -3.37
N LEU A 436 7.45 0.22 -2.23
CA LEU A 436 6.30 0.69 -1.48
C LEU A 436 5.68 1.89 -2.19
N GLU A 437 4.38 1.79 -2.46
CA GLU A 437 3.62 2.81 -3.22
C GLU A 437 3.62 4.16 -2.49
N PRO A 438 4.04 5.28 -3.12
CA PRO A 438 3.96 6.60 -2.51
C PRO A 438 2.51 7.06 -2.38
N SER A 439 2.12 7.42 -1.16
CA SER A 439 0.75 7.82 -0.87
C SER A 439 0.64 8.70 0.38
N LEU A 440 -0.38 9.54 0.39
CA LEU A 440 -0.86 10.25 1.59
C LEU A 440 -2.20 9.69 2.12
N THR A 441 -2.56 8.49 1.66
CA THR A 441 -3.73 7.73 2.14
C THR A 441 -3.28 6.30 2.43
N LEU A 442 -2.98 6.03 3.70
CA LEU A 442 -2.35 4.80 4.16
C LEU A 442 -3.41 3.81 4.67
N GLY A 443 -3.91 2.93 3.80
CA GLY A 443 -4.93 1.95 4.14
C GLY A 443 -4.51 1.04 5.30
N CYS A 444 -5.46 0.71 6.17
CA CYS A 444 -5.24 -0.09 7.37
C CYS A 444 -5.89 -1.48 7.31
N GLY A 445 -6.39 -1.89 6.16
CA GLY A 445 -7.03 -3.19 5.96
C GLY A 445 -8.23 -3.43 6.87
N SER A 446 -8.67 -4.67 6.93
CA SER A 446 -9.78 -5.07 7.80
C SER A 446 -9.45 -4.90 9.29
N TRP A 447 -8.19 -4.97 9.69
CA TRP A 447 -7.75 -4.67 11.06
C TRP A 447 -8.15 -3.27 11.50
N GLY A 448 -7.98 -2.26 10.63
CA GLY A 448 -8.38 -0.87 10.90
C GLY A 448 -9.79 -0.54 10.41
N GLY A 449 -10.60 -1.54 10.02
CA GLY A 449 -11.93 -1.34 9.45
C GLY A 449 -11.92 -0.64 8.09
N ASN A 450 -10.86 -0.83 7.29
CA ASN A 450 -10.69 -0.19 5.99
C ASN A 450 -10.87 -1.18 4.84
N ALA A 451 -11.26 -0.66 3.67
CA ALA A 451 -11.45 -1.43 2.46
C ALA A 451 -10.13 -1.79 1.74
N VAL A 452 -9.03 -1.12 2.09
CA VAL A 452 -7.71 -1.34 1.49
C VAL A 452 -6.64 -1.53 2.56
N SER A 453 -5.70 -2.44 2.31
CA SER A 453 -4.58 -2.74 3.21
C SER A 453 -3.25 -2.09 2.78
N GLY A 454 -3.19 -1.52 1.58
CA GLY A 454 -1.99 -0.87 1.05
C GLY A 454 -2.08 0.65 1.03
N ASN A 455 -1.01 1.26 0.59
CA ASN A 455 -0.98 2.67 0.25
C ASN A 455 -1.87 2.92 -0.98
N VAL A 456 -2.81 3.84 -0.87
CA VAL A 456 -3.77 4.14 -1.95
C VAL A 456 -3.08 4.87 -3.09
N GLY A 457 -3.17 4.33 -4.30
CA GLY A 457 -2.63 4.89 -5.52
C GLY A 457 -3.67 4.94 -6.65
N VAL A 458 -3.19 5.10 -7.89
CA VAL A 458 -4.06 5.19 -9.07
C VAL A 458 -4.84 3.90 -9.32
N GLU A 459 -4.30 2.75 -8.95
CA GLU A 459 -4.96 1.46 -9.14
C GLU A 459 -6.25 1.31 -8.33
N ASN A 460 -6.33 1.99 -7.17
CA ASN A 460 -7.51 1.98 -6.32
C ASN A 460 -8.65 2.88 -6.83
N LEU A 461 -8.38 3.72 -7.84
CA LEU A 461 -9.32 4.67 -8.42
C LEU A 461 -9.78 4.27 -9.82
N LEU A 462 -9.64 3.01 -10.17
CA LEU A 462 -10.04 2.44 -11.46
C LEU A 462 -10.99 1.26 -11.28
N ASN A 463 -11.99 1.20 -12.14
CA ASN A 463 -12.74 -0.02 -12.39
C ASN A 463 -12.01 -0.85 -13.46
N TYR A 464 -11.88 -2.13 -13.24
CA TYR A 464 -11.27 -3.05 -14.19
C TYR A 464 -12.35 -3.94 -14.82
N LYS A 465 -12.52 -3.81 -16.16
CA LYS A 465 -13.37 -4.71 -16.94
C LYS A 465 -12.52 -5.85 -17.49
N THR A 466 -12.88 -7.07 -17.20
CA THR A 466 -12.28 -8.24 -17.83
C THR A 466 -13.08 -8.63 -19.07
N VAL A 467 -12.46 -8.56 -20.24
CA VAL A 467 -13.00 -9.11 -21.49
C VAL A 467 -12.40 -10.49 -21.66
N ALA A 468 -13.25 -11.52 -21.66
CA ALA A 468 -12.84 -12.91 -21.82
C ALA A 468 -13.41 -13.47 -23.13
N GLU A 469 -12.54 -13.85 -24.03
CA GLU A 469 -12.90 -14.54 -25.28
C GLU A 469 -13.03 -16.03 -25.01
N ARG A 470 -13.98 -16.68 -25.68
CA ARG A 470 -14.12 -18.13 -25.58
C ARG A 470 -12.83 -18.82 -26.03
N ARG A 471 -12.32 -19.73 -25.21
CA ARG A 471 -11.20 -20.63 -25.52
C ARG A 471 -11.65 -22.06 -25.26
N GLU A 472 -11.34 -22.93 -26.21
CA GLU A 472 -11.63 -24.37 -26.06
C GLU A 472 -10.60 -25.00 -25.12
N ASN A 473 -11.04 -25.86 -24.23
CA ASN A 473 -10.16 -26.55 -23.28
C ASN A 473 -9.15 -27.49 -23.96
N MET A 474 -9.37 -27.80 -25.25
CA MET A 474 -8.51 -28.69 -26.03
C MET A 474 -7.45 -27.96 -26.87
N LEU A 475 -7.20 -26.67 -26.63
CA LEU A 475 -6.16 -25.90 -27.30
C LEU A 475 -4.73 -26.27 -26.90
N TRP A 476 -4.57 -27.10 -25.88
CA TRP A 476 -3.29 -27.59 -25.45
C TRP A 476 -3.39 -29.03 -24.95
N PHE A 477 -2.32 -29.76 -25.10
CA PHE A 477 -2.13 -31.06 -24.49
C PHE A 477 -0.76 -31.09 -23.79
N LYS A 478 -0.68 -31.87 -22.74
CA LYS A 478 0.58 -32.01 -21.99
C LYS A 478 1.47 -33.00 -22.73
N VAL A 479 2.64 -32.57 -23.13
CA VAL A 479 3.72 -33.40 -23.66
C VAL A 479 4.76 -33.62 -22.56
N PRO A 480 5.66 -34.61 -22.69
CA PRO A 480 6.81 -34.77 -21.81
C PRO A 480 7.63 -33.50 -21.75
N ALA A 481 8.33 -33.27 -20.64
CA ALA A 481 9.17 -32.10 -20.44
C ALA A 481 10.25 -31.95 -21.51
N LYS A 482 10.68 -33.08 -22.10
CA LYS A 482 11.64 -33.13 -23.19
C LYS A 482 11.17 -34.09 -24.29
N VAL A 483 11.32 -33.68 -25.54
CA VAL A 483 11.06 -34.50 -26.71
C VAL A 483 12.27 -34.40 -27.65
N TYR A 484 12.94 -35.53 -27.93
CA TYR A 484 14.08 -35.64 -28.84
C TYR A 484 13.60 -36.21 -30.15
N PHE A 485 13.78 -35.51 -31.27
CA PHE A 485 13.15 -35.89 -32.56
C PHE A 485 14.06 -35.83 -33.79
N LYS A 486 15.37 -35.90 -33.62
CA LYS A 486 16.33 -36.00 -34.76
C LYS A 486 16.97 -37.37 -34.81
N ARG A 487 17.46 -37.76 -36.00
CA ARG A 487 18.32 -38.94 -36.14
C ARG A 487 19.53 -38.82 -35.22
N GLY A 488 19.78 -39.84 -34.43
CA GLY A 488 20.85 -39.86 -33.40
C GLY A 488 20.45 -39.21 -32.06
N ALA A 489 19.22 -38.75 -31.90
CA ALA A 489 18.76 -38.16 -30.64
C ALA A 489 18.71 -39.14 -29.44
N ILE A 490 18.66 -40.46 -29.73
CA ILE A 490 18.68 -41.53 -28.71
C ILE A 490 19.92 -41.40 -27.80
N ASP A 491 21.10 -41.25 -28.39
CA ASP A 491 22.34 -41.11 -27.64
C ASP A 491 22.30 -39.93 -26.67
N LEU A 492 21.84 -38.77 -27.15
CA LEU A 492 21.68 -37.58 -26.31
C LEU A 492 20.67 -37.79 -25.17
N ALA A 493 19.53 -38.41 -25.48
CA ALA A 493 18.47 -38.65 -24.49
C ALA A 493 18.91 -39.64 -23.43
N LEU A 494 19.62 -40.70 -23.78
CA LEU A 494 20.07 -41.71 -22.84
C LEU A 494 21.20 -41.21 -21.91
N ARG A 495 22.07 -40.31 -22.38
CA ARG A 495 23.13 -39.70 -21.54
C ARG A 495 22.54 -38.84 -20.41
N GLU A 496 21.29 -38.39 -20.51
CA GLU A 496 20.61 -37.73 -19.39
C GLU A 496 20.25 -38.68 -18.23
N LEU A 497 20.34 -39.99 -18.47
CA LEU A 497 20.16 -41.01 -17.43
C LEU A 497 21.44 -41.22 -16.57
N ALA A 498 22.48 -40.46 -16.82
CA ALA A 498 23.70 -40.51 -16.02
C ALA A 498 23.40 -40.39 -14.50
N GLY A 499 23.89 -41.35 -13.71
CA GLY A 499 23.57 -41.45 -12.28
C GLY A 499 22.49 -42.49 -11.92
N LYS A 500 21.74 -43.00 -12.91
CA LYS A 500 20.94 -44.21 -12.77
C LYS A 500 21.86 -45.45 -12.73
N LYS A 501 21.38 -46.51 -12.13
CA LYS A 501 22.21 -47.73 -11.95
C LYS A 501 21.72 -48.89 -12.82
N ARG A 502 20.43 -49.08 -12.93
CA ARG A 502 19.79 -50.23 -13.62
C ARG A 502 18.63 -49.80 -14.49
N ALA A 503 18.68 -50.15 -15.78
CA ALA A 503 17.68 -49.83 -16.75
C ALA A 503 16.96 -51.13 -17.21
N PHE A 504 15.62 -51.13 -17.17
CA PHE A 504 14.83 -52.22 -17.72
C PHE A 504 14.27 -51.78 -19.07
N ILE A 505 14.63 -52.48 -20.14
CA ILE A 505 14.24 -52.15 -21.53
C ILE A 505 13.07 -53.04 -21.93
N VAL A 506 11.97 -52.45 -22.39
CA VAL A 506 10.76 -53.14 -22.85
C VAL A 506 10.60 -52.94 -24.34
N THR A 507 10.58 -54.04 -25.10
CA THR A 507 10.47 -54.00 -26.57
C THR A 507 9.73 -55.22 -27.10
N ASP A 508 9.57 -55.32 -28.42
CA ASP A 508 9.02 -56.49 -29.14
C ASP A 508 10.12 -57.32 -29.80
N ARG A 509 9.78 -58.54 -30.21
CA ARG A 509 10.72 -59.47 -30.84
C ARG A 509 11.30 -58.95 -32.16
N PHE A 510 10.52 -58.19 -32.91
CA PHE A 510 11.00 -57.66 -34.20
C PHE A 510 12.13 -56.66 -33.99
N LEU A 511 11.93 -55.69 -33.11
CA LEU A 511 12.94 -54.66 -32.79
C LEU A 511 14.16 -55.27 -32.08
N PHE A 512 13.96 -56.28 -31.25
CA PHE A 512 15.06 -56.99 -30.63
C PHE A 512 15.91 -57.74 -31.65
N ASN A 513 15.27 -58.56 -32.52
CA ASN A 513 15.98 -59.35 -33.55
C ASN A 513 16.60 -58.50 -34.66
N SER A 514 16.04 -57.30 -34.91
CA SER A 514 16.63 -56.35 -35.90
C SER A 514 17.87 -55.64 -35.39
N GLY A 515 18.21 -55.80 -34.11
CA GLY A 515 19.33 -55.08 -33.46
C GLY A 515 19.03 -53.62 -33.13
N ALA A 516 17.76 -53.18 -33.27
CA ALA A 516 17.41 -51.78 -32.94
C ALA A 516 17.67 -51.47 -31.45
N VAL A 517 17.54 -52.46 -30.57
CA VAL A 517 17.81 -52.33 -29.13
C VAL A 517 19.28 -51.96 -28.84
N ASN A 518 20.20 -52.32 -29.74
CA ASN A 518 21.64 -52.06 -29.57
C ASN A 518 21.94 -50.54 -29.51
N ALA A 519 21.10 -49.74 -30.17
CA ALA A 519 21.23 -48.28 -30.06
C ALA A 519 20.99 -47.73 -28.67
N ILE A 520 20.31 -48.51 -27.81
CA ILE A 520 20.08 -48.17 -26.40
C ILE A 520 21.16 -48.85 -25.54
N THR A 521 21.33 -50.16 -25.68
CA THR A 521 22.25 -50.92 -24.81
C THR A 521 23.68 -50.45 -24.89
N ASN A 522 24.19 -50.12 -26.11
CA ASN A 522 25.54 -49.60 -26.28
C ASN A 522 25.77 -48.27 -25.50
N VAL A 523 24.79 -47.38 -25.50
CA VAL A 523 24.93 -46.12 -24.75
C VAL A 523 24.83 -46.36 -23.24
N LEU A 524 23.96 -47.26 -22.81
CA LEU A 524 23.87 -47.64 -21.37
C LEU A 524 25.19 -48.26 -20.89
N ASP A 525 25.83 -49.13 -21.69
CA ASP A 525 27.13 -49.72 -21.42
C ASP A 525 28.23 -48.65 -21.31
N GLU A 526 28.26 -47.68 -22.24
CA GLU A 526 29.21 -46.58 -22.23
C GLU A 526 29.08 -45.70 -20.97
N ILE A 527 27.88 -45.48 -20.45
CA ILE A 527 27.64 -44.65 -19.29
C ILE A 527 27.55 -45.46 -17.98
N GLY A 528 27.81 -46.79 -18.04
CA GLY A 528 27.94 -47.69 -16.90
C GLY A 528 26.59 -48.01 -16.21
N ILE A 529 25.51 -48.09 -16.97
CA ILE A 529 24.19 -48.47 -16.45
C ILE A 529 23.95 -49.94 -16.79
N GLU A 530 23.82 -50.81 -15.79
CA GLU A 530 23.41 -52.20 -15.93
C GLU A 530 22.02 -52.28 -16.54
N HIS A 531 21.81 -53.20 -17.47
CA HIS A 531 20.53 -53.29 -18.16
C HIS A 531 20.03 -54.73 -18.38
N GLU A 532 18.69 -54.86 -18.40
CA GLU A 532 18.00 -56.11 -18.73
C GLU A 532 16.93 -55.83 -19.78
N VAL A 533 16.73 -56.75 -20.75
CA VAL A 533 15.84 -56.54 -21.89
C VAL A 533 14.69 -57.55 -21.89
N PHE A 534 13.46 -57.09 -21.76
CA PHE A 534 12.26 -57.85 -22.04
C PHE A 534 11.77 -57.57 -23.47
N PHE A 535 11.81 -58.58 -24.35
CA PHE A 535 11.55 -58.42 -25.78
C PHE A 535 10.33 -59.21 -26.29
N ASP A 536 9.46 -59.72 -25.37
CA ASP A 536 8.32 -60.53 -25.73
C ASP A 536 6.97 -59.82 -25.68
N VAL A 537 7.00 -58.47 -25.85
CA VAL A 537 5.76 -57.73 -25.96
C VAL A 537 5.05 -58.04 -27.26
N LYS A 538 3.81 -58.52 -27.18
CA LYS A 538 2.95 -58.81 -28.34
C LYS A 538 2.10 -57.59 -28.66
N PRO A 539 1.61 -57.49 -29.94
CA PRO A 539 0.52 -56.56 -30.25
C PRO A 539 -0.62 -56.74 -29.25
N ASP A 540 -1.18 -55.61 -28.75
CA ASP A 540 -2.21 -55.61 -27.69
C ASP A 540 -1.81 -56.43 -26.46
N PRO A 541 -0.84 -55.92 -25.66
CA PRO A 541 -0.26 -56.70 -24.57
C PRO A 541 -1.31 -57.11 -23.54
N THR A 542 -1.27 -58.37 -23.14
CA THR A 542 -2.16 -58.97 -22.14
C THR A 542 -1.53 -58.91 -20.75
N LEU A 543 -2.34 -59.13 -19.72
CA LEU A 543 -1.86 -59.28 -18.34
C LEU A 543 -0.79 -60.36 -18.22
N SER A 544 -0.92 -61.48 -18.94
CA SER A 544 0.07 -62.55 -19.00
C SER A 544 1.45 -62.04 -19.52
N THR A 545 1.45 -61.13 -20.49
CA THR A 545 2.70 -60.48 -20.96
C THR A 545 3.35 -59.63 -19.88
N ILE A 546 2.50 -58.93 -19.13
CA ILE A 546 2.99 -58.10 -18.01
C ILE A 546 3.54 -58.99 -16.87
N ASP A 547 2.84 -60.07 -16.53
CA ASP A 547 3.30 -61.02 -15.49
C ASP A 547 4.66 -61.64 -15.84
N GLN A 548 4.89 -61.97 -17.09
CA GLN A 548 6.18 -62.47 -17.59
C GLN A 548 7.28 -61.43 -17.42
N ALA A 549 7.02 -60.20 -17.83
CA ALA A 549 7.97 -59.09 -17.68
C ALA A 549 8.26 -58.78 -16.19
N MET A 550 7.23 -58.78 -15.35
CA MET A 550 7.36 -58.52 -13.94
C MET A 550 8.18 -59.60 -13.18
N ALA A 551 8.17 -60.84 -13.68
CA ALA A 551 9.00 -61.92 -13.13
C ALA A 551 10.51 -61.66 -13.31
N ILE A 552 10.90 -60.88 -14.34
CA ILE A 552 12.29 -60.45 -14.58
C ILE A 552 12.56 -59.11 -13.92
N LEU A 553 11.65 -58.17 -14.04
CA LEU A 553 11.81 -56.80 -13.55
C LEU A 553 11.96 -56.74 -12.00
N LYS A 554 11.12 -57.50 -11.27
CA LYS A 554 11.14 -57.47 -9.80
C LYS A 554 12.49 -57.85 -9.19
N PRO A 555 13.10 -59.00 -9.60
CA PRO A 555 14.45 -59.36 -9.09
C PRO A 555 15.55 -58.39 -9.54
N PHE A 556 15.39 -57.77 -10.71
CA PHE A 556 16.38 -56.83 -11.27
C PHE A 556 16.33 -55.47 -10.58
N GLU A 557 15.19 -55.05 -10.02
CA GLU A 557 14.96 -53.79 -9.30
C GLU A 557 15.53 -52.58 -10.07
N PRO A 558 15.01 -52.25 -11.28
CA PRO A 558 15.49 -51.14 -12.06
C PRO A 558 15.09 -49.78 -11.44
N ASP A 559 15.90 -48.77 -11.65
CA ASP A 559 15.60 -47.38 -11.29
C ASP A 559 15.16 -46.53 -12.49
N VAL A 560 15.11 -47.13 -13.69
CA VAL A 560 14.52 -46.56 -14.90
C VAL A 560 13.97 -47.66 -15.81
N ILE A 561 12.81 -47.40 -16.45
CA ILE A 561 12.25 -48.24 -17.48
C ILE A 561 12.34 -47.48 -18.82
N ILE A 562 12.85 -48.15 -19.84
CA ILE A 562 12.98 -47.62 -21.21
C ILE A 562 12.10 -48.45 -22.12
N SER A 563 11.17 -47.84 -22.85
CA SER A 563 10.37 -48.50 -23.84
C SER A 563 10.88 -48.21 -25.24
N LEU A 564 11.18 -49.23 -26.00
CA LEU A 564 11.55 -49.13 -27.41
C LEU A 564 10.46 -49.76 -28.29
N GLY A 565 9.73 -48.96 -29.09
CA GLY A 565 8.74 -49.47 -29.99
C GLY A 565 7.58 -48.54 -30.26
N GLY A 566 6.50 -49.10 -30.78
CA GLY A 566 5.22 -48.42 -30.96
C GLY A 566 4.37 -48.43 -29.69
N GLY A 567 3.04 -48.38 -29.85
CA GLY A 567 2.09 -48.33 -28.72
C GLY A 567 2.21 -49.50 -27.75
N SER A 568 2.28 -50.73 -28.26
CA SER A 568 2.26 -51.94 -27.42
C SER A 568 3.43 -52.02 -26.40
N PRO A 569 4.72 -51.83 -26.77
CA PRO A 569 5.80 -51.73 -25.80
C PRO A 569 5.65 -50.58 -24.83
N MET A 570 5.18 -49.41 -25.27
CA MET A 570 4.96 -48.24 -24.41
C MET A 570 3.86 -48.49 -23.39
N ASP A 571 2.75 -49.10 -23.80
CA ASP A 571 1.63 -49.42 -22.91
C ASP A 571 2.01 -50.49 -21.90
N ALA A 572 2.73 -51.54 -22.33
CA ALA A 572 3.25 -52.54 -21.45
C ALA A 572 4.20 -51.92 -20.37
N ALA A 573 5.12 -51.08 -20.80
CA ALA A 573 6.07 -50.42 -19.89
C ALA A 573 5.42 -49.48 -18.87
N LYS A 574 4.28 -48.85 -19.21
CA LYS A 574 3.53 -48.00 -18.27
C LYS A 574 2.83 -48.78 -17.15
N ILE A 575 2.50 -50.05 -17.42
CA ILE A 575 1.81 -50.93 -16.46
C ILE A 575 2.81 -51.62 -15.53
N MET A 576 4.05 -51.87 -15.99
CA MET A 576 5.17 -52.41 -15.24
C MET A 576 5.72 -51.39 -14.21
#